data_44e5c9f92f0c07ee894c5cc9193b0093
#
_entry.id   44e5c9f92f0c07ee894c5cc9193b0093
#
_cell.length_a   1.000
_cell.length_b   1.000
_cell.length_c   1.000
_cell.angle_alpha   90.00
_cell.angle_beta   90.00
_cell.angle_gamma   90.00
#
_symmetry.space_group_name_H-M   'P 1'
#
loop_
_entity.id
_entity.type
_entity.pdbx_description
1 polymer ?
#
loop_
_entity_poly.entity_id
_entity_poly.type
_entity_poly.pdbx_seq_one_letter_code
_entity_poly.pdbx_strand_id
1 'polypeptide(L)'
;MSAASVLGTTIKTSKMIEKTNSAGQRGLSVTFVVLAVTFCVCLITSNLFVPRLWRVGNTWMQLSGAVVIFPISYIINDLLTEVYGYRKAMKVIWMGFAMSAFVALAAGLVSILPAPIDPENQAVADSFNHLFGLIPRTTAASLLAFILGSHMNAWVLSSMKIATKGKGFGWRAVVSSIVGELSDSVIFYPLAFIGSMPFRTILSIIVTQVTVKTLYEVVILPVTALVSRKLKEKEGIDTFDYDIKYNPFKLEKGL
;
A
#
# COMPACT_ATOMS: atom_id res chain seq x y z
N MET A 1 -45.79 26.20 28.91
CA MET A 1 -44.92 25.71 27.82
C MET A 1 -45.83 25.04 26.78
N SER A 2 -45.87 25.56 25.56
CA SER A 2 -46.82 25.12 24.51
C SER A 2 -46.42 23.77 23.95
N ALA A 3 -47.39 22.89 23.71
CA ALA A 3 -47.24 21.56 23.08
C ALA A 3 -46.44 21.60 21.75
N ALA A 4 -46.49 22.69 21.04
CA ALA A 4 -45.70 22.92 19.79
C ALA A 4 -44.18 22.97 20.03
N SER A 5 -43.73 23.48 21.20
CA SER A 5 -42.29 23.53 21.54
C SER A 5 -41.76 22.12 21.87
N VAL A 6 -42.51 21.27 22.48
CA VAL A 6 -42.14 19.89 22.82
C VAL A 6 -42.09 19.03 21.54
N LEU A 7 -43.07 19.18 20.66
CA LEU A 7 -43.14 18.45 19.40
C LEU A 7 -41.94 18.81 18.46
N GLY A 8 -41.60 20.09 18.36
CA GLY A 8 -40.48 20.55 17.58
C GLY A 8 -39.12 20.01 18.06
N THR A 9 -38.94 19.91 19.37
CA THR A 9 -37.72 19.34 19.98
C THR A 9 -37.64 17.84 19.74
N THR A 10 -38.75 17.11 19.87
CA THR A 10 -38.81 15.66 19.65
C THR A 10 -38.53 15.29 18.19
N ILE A 11 -39.06 16.05 17.23
CA ILE A 11 -38.79 15.83 15.79
C ILE A 11 -37.32 16.12 15.44
N LYS A 12 -36.73 17.17 16.03
CA LYS A 12 -35.34 17.51 15.81
C LYS A 12 -34.40 16.45 16.40
N THR A 13 -34.72 15.91 17.56
CA THR A 13 -33.97 14.84 18.22
C THR A 13 -34.10 13.51 17.46
N SER A 14 -35.31 13.16 16.99
CA SER A 14 -35.52 11.98 16.13
C SER A 14 -34.75 12.04 14.83
N LYS A 15 -34.78 13.17 14.13
CA LYS A 15 -33.94 13.36 12.89
C LYS A 15 -32.44 13.36 13.16
N MET A 16 -32.03 13.82 14.34
CA MET A 16 -30.61 13.73 14.74
C MET A 16 -30.20 12.29 15.04
N ILE A 17 -31.02 11.52 15.72
CA ILE A 17 -30.81 10.10 16.05
C ILE A 17 -30.81 9.27 14.76
N GLU A 18 -31.74 9.54 13.84
CA GLU A 18 -31.82 8.87 12.54
C GLU A 18 -30.59 9.16 11.66
N LYS A 19 -30.11 10.40 11.69
CA LYS A 19 -28.87 10.81 11.01
C LYS A 19 -27.61 10.20 11.64
N THR A 20 -27.60 10.01 12.96
CA THR A 20 -26.49 9.37 13.69
C THR A 20 -26.50 7.85 13.45
N ASN A 21 -27.69 7.22 13.43
CA ASN A 21 -27.84 5.79 13.13
C ASN A 21 -27.51 5.48 11.65
N SER A 22 -27.86 6.34 10.71
CA SER A 22 -27.49 6.17 9.29
C SER A 22 -25.99 6.40 9.04
N ALA A 23 -25.32 7.20 9.86
CA ALA A 23 -23.86 7.38 9.80
C ALA A 23 -23.09 6.17 10.38
N GLY A 24 -23.68 5.46 11.35
CA GLY A 24 -23.10 4.25 11.96
C GLY A 24 -23.27 2.96 11.12
N GLN A 25 -24.16 2.96 10.13
CA GLN A 25 -24.47 1.80 9.29
C GLN A 25 -24.03 1.95 7.81
N ARG A 26 -23.18 2.91 7.47
CA ARG A 26 -22.55 2.88 6.15
C ARG A 26 -21.56 1.71 6.11
N GLY A 27 -22.03 0.57 5.61
CA GLY A 27 -21.17 -0.56 5.24
C GLY A 27 -20.01 -0.09 4.37
N LEU A 28 -18.98 -0.90 4.22
CA LEU A 28 -17.83 -0.60 3.36
C LEU A 28 -18.33 -0.25 1.96
N SER A 29 -17.91 0.90 1.41
CA SER A 29 -18.29 1.26 0.05
C SER A 29 -17.66 0.26 -0.94
N VAL A 30 -18.37 -0.06 -2.01
CA VAL A 30 -17.84 -0.94 -3.06
C VAL A 30 -16.52 -0.40 -3.59
N THR A 31 -16.38 0.91 -3.70
CA THR A 31 -15.16 1.57 -4.17
C THR A 31 -13.99 1.33 -3.22
N PHE A 32 -14.21 1.43 -1.90
CA PHE A 32 -13.18 1.10 -0.91
C PHE A 32 -12.74 -0.36 -1.00
N VAL A 33 -13.68 -1.29 -1.14
CA VAL A 33 -13.37 -2.73 -1.29
C VAL A 33 -12.56 -2.98 -2.57
N VAL A 34 -12.94 -2.39 -3.69
CA VAL A 34 -12.20 -2.50 -4.95
C VAL A 34 -10.77 -1.97 -4.81
N LEU A 35 -10.58 -0.80 -4.19
CA LEU A 35 -9.25 -0.26 -3.94
C LEU A 35 -8.43 -1.18 -3.03
N ALA A 36 -9.01 -1.69 -1.95
CA ALA A 36 -8.32 -2.59 -1.02
C ALA A 36 -7.91 -3.90 -1.70
N VAL A 37 -8.79 -4.52 -2.47
CA VAL A 37 -8.49 -5.75 -3.22
C VAL A 37 -7.42 -5.48 -4.27
N THR A 38 -7.55 -4.40 -5.06
CA THR A 38 -6.55 -4.04 -6.08
C THR A 38 -5.18 -3.80 -5.44
N PHE A 39 -5.13 -3.12 -4.29
CA PHE A 39 -3.90 -2.93 -3.53
C PHE A 39 -3.24 -4.27 -3.15
N CYS A 40 -4.01 -5.20 -2.57
CA CYS A 40 -3.50 -6.52 -2.19
C CYS A 40 -2.99 -7.31 -3.40
N VAL A 41 -3.72 -7.30 -4.52
CA VAL A 41 -3.32 -7.95 -5.77
C VAL A 41 -2.05 -7.34 -6.32
N CYS A 42 -1.95 -6.01 -6.38
CA CYS A 42 -0.74 -5.32 -6.83
C CYS A 42 0.47 -5.66 -5.96
N LEU A 43 0.28 -5.70 -4.63
CA LEU A 43 1.36 -6.04 -3.70
C LEU A 43 1.86 -7.47 -3.89
N ILE A 44 0.96 -8.45 -3.96
CA ILE A 44 1.31 -9.86 -4.19
C ILE A 44 2.02 -10.02 -5.54
N THR A 45 1.45 -9.46 -6.61
CA THR A 45 2.01 -9.56 -7.96
C THR A 45 3.39 -8.90 -8.05
N SER A 46 3.58 -7.74 -7.41
CA SER A 46 4.88 -7.09 -7.33
C SER A 46 5.92 -8.00 -6.67
N ASN A 47 5.58 -8.64 -5.55
CA ASN A 47 6.49 -9.55 -4.85
C ASN A 47 6.87 -10.77 -5.72
N LEU A 48 5.95 -11.30 -6.52
CA LEU A 48 6.24 -12.39 -7.47
C LEU A 48 7.19 -11.94 -8.59
N PHE A 49 7.18 -10.66 -8.96
CA PHE A 49 8.02 -10.13 -10.03
C PHE A 49 9.38 -9.60 -9.54
N VAL A 50 9.62 -9.52 -8.23
CA VAL A 50 10.90 -9.07 -7.65
C VAL A 50 12.11 -9.82 -8.25
N PRO A 51 12.10 -11.16 -8.39
CA PRO A 51 13.28 -11.89 -8.86
C PRO A 51 13.63 -11.61 -10.31
N ARG A 52 12.68 -11.14 -11.12
CA ARG A 52 12.90 -10.84 -12.54
C ARG A 52 13.58 -9.50 -12.69
N LEU A 53 14.91 -9.50 -12.71
CA LEU A 53 15.68 -8.32 -13.05
C LEU A 53 15.68 -8.06 -14.56
N TRP A 54 15.68 -6.79 -14.96
CA TRP A 54 15.80 -6.35 -16.33
C TRP A 54 16.69 -5.13 -16.44
N ARG A 55 17.30 -4.95 -17.61
CA ARG A 55 18.25 -3.87 -17.87
C ARG A 55 17.55 -2.72 -18.60
N VAL A 56 17.84 -1.49 -18.18
CA VAL A 56 17.34 -0.28 -18.86
C VAL A 56 18.27 0.07 -20.01
N GLY A 57 17.84 -0.20 -21.22
CA GLY A 57 18.64 0.03 -22.42
C GLY A 57 19.99 -0.70 -22.38
N ASN A 58 21.05 -0.04 -22.86
CA ASN A 58 22.44 -0.53 -22.83
C ASN A 58 23.23 -0.02 -21.61
N THR A 59 22.54 0.35 -20.52
CA THR A 59 23.15 0.87 -19.31
C THR A 59 23.47 -0.24 -18.30
N TRP A 60 24.29 0.08 -17.31
CA TRP A 60 24.53 -0.78 -16.14
C TRP A 60 23.34 -0.79 -15.15
N MET A 61 22.33 0.06 -15.38
CA MET A 61 21.17 0.19 -14.52
C MET A 61 20.26 -1.02 -14.64
N GLN A 62 20.02 -1.67 -13.51
CA GLN A 62 19.10 -2.81 -13.40
C GLN A 62 17.92 -2.44 -12.54
N LEU A 63 16.75 -2.88 -12.94
CA LEU A 63 15.50 -2.71 -12.23
C LEU A 63 14.85 -4.06 -12.00
N SER A 64 14.14 -4.20 -10.88
CA SER A 64 13.28 -5.34 -10.62
C SER A 64 12.02 -5.26 -11.47
N GLY A 65 11.47 -6.40 -11.89
CA GLY A 65 10.17 -6.48 -12.55
C GLY A 65 9.02 -5.92 -11.72
N ALA A 66 9.19 -5.88 -10.41
CA ALA A 66 8.22 -5.26 -9.49
C ALA A 66 7.95 -3.78 -9.82
N VAL A 67 8.90 -3.06 -10.39
CA VAL A 67 8.77 -1.62 -10.72
C VAL A 67 7.59 -1.33 -11.65
N VAL A 68 7.12 -2.31 -12.41
CA VAL A 68 5.97 -2.15 -13.33
C VAL A 68 4.64 -2.04 -12.56
N ILE A 69 4.50 -2.78 -11.47
CA ILE A 69 3.24 -2.87 -10.71
C ILE A 69 3.30 -2.11 -9.38
N PHE A 70 4.46 -2.12 -8.73
CA PHE A 70 4.62 -1.59 -7.38
C PHE A 70 4.20 -0.11 -7.22
N PRO A 71 4.46 0.80 -8.17
CA PRO A 71 4.00 2.19 -8.07
C PRO A 71 2.48 2.32 -7.96
N ILE A 72 1.72 1.38 -8.55
CA ILE A 72 0.25 1.36 -8.45
C ILE A 72 -0.17 1.16 -6.99
N SER A 73 0.54 0.33 -6.23
CA SER A 73 0.26 0.13 -4.80
C SER A 73 0.41 1.43 -4.00
N TYR A 74 1.42 2.25 -4.29
CA TYR A 74 1.61 3.55 -3.64
C TYR A 74 0.49 4.53 -4.01
N ILE A 75 0.12 4.62 -5.29
CA ILE A 75 -0.99 5.46 -5.74
C ILE A 75 -2.29 5.08 -5.02
N ILE A 76 -2.57 3.78 -4.90
CA ILE A 76 -3.77 3.32 -4.20
C ILE A 76 -3.67 3.63 -2.70
N ASN A 77 -2.49 3.47 -2.09
CA ASN A 77 -2.26 3.85 -0.69
C ASN A 77 -2.51 5.35 -0.45
N ASP A 78 -2.06 6.19 -1.37
CA ASP A 78 -2.32 7.64 -1.32
C ASP A 78 -3.81 7.96 -1.43
N LEU A 79 -4.52 7.31 -2.36
CA LEU A 79 -5.97 7.45 -2.50
C LEU A 79 -6.71 7.01 -1.24
N LEU A 80 -6.32 5.87 -0.65
CA LEU A 80 -6.90 5.37 0.58
C LEU A 80 -6.65 6.33 1.75
N THR A 81 -5.43 6.84 1.89
CA THR A 81 -5.07 7.78 2.95
C THR A 81 -5.74 9.13 2.76
N GLU A 82 -5.76 9.67 1.55
CA GLU A 82 -6.32 10.99 1.24
C GLU A 82 -7.85 11.03 1.40
N VAL A 83 -8.56 9.97 1.00
CA VAL A 83 -10.02 9.94 1.00
C VAL A 83 -10.57 9.36 2.30
N TYR A 84 -10.06 8.19 2.71
CA TYR A 84 -10.61 7.41 3.82
C TYR A 84 -9.83 7.57 5.13
N GLY A 85 -8.67 8.24 5.09
CA GLY A 85 -7.83 8.53 6.25
C GLY A 85 -6.82 7.44 6.59
N TYR A 86 -5.82 7.82 7.38
CA TYR A 86 -4.69 6.98 7.79
C TYR A 86 -5.10 5.63 8.39
N ARG A 87 -6.07 5.61 9.31
CA ARG A 87 -6.49 4.38 10.01
C ARG A 87 -7.03 3.32 9.06
N LYS A 88 -7.85 3.70 8.08
CA LYS A 88 -8.40 2.76 7.09
C LYS A 88 -7.34 2.31 6.09
N ALA A 89 -6.45 3.22 5.67
CA ALA A 89 -5.30 2.89 4.84
C ALA A 89 -4.41 1.85 5.53
N MET A 90 -4.06 2.04 6.81
CA MET A 90 -3.26 1.08 7.57
C MET A 90 -3.91 -0.31 7.70
N LYS A 91 -5.23 -0.40 7.82
CA LYS A 91 -5.93 -1.70 7.82
C LYS A 91 -5.76 -2.43 6.48
N VAL A 92 -5.85 -1.71 5.37
CA VAL A 92 -5.62 -2.27 4.02
C VAL A 92 -4.16 -2.70 3.86
N ILE A 93 -3.21 -1.92 4.35
CA ILE A 93 -1.78 -2.28 4.35
C ILE A 93 -1.56 -3.59 5.12
N TRP A 94 -2.13 -3.73 6.32
CA TRP A 94 -2.03 -4.96 7.10
C TRP A 94 -2.70 -6.16 6.43
N MET A 95 -3.83 -5.96 5.74
CA MET A 95 -4.45 -7.02 4.92
C MET A 95 -3.54 -7.44 3.78
N GLY A 96 -2.96 -6.48 3.05
CA GLY A 96 -2.00 -6.75 1.98
C GLY A 96 -0.77 -7.52 2.49
N PHE A 97 -0.26 -7.14 3.66
CA PHE A 97 0.81 -7.87 4.34
C PHE A 97 0.42 -9.32 4.66
N ALA A 98 -0.73 -9.54 5.30
CA ALA A 98 -1.20 -10.87 5.65
C ALA A 98 -1.41 -11.75 4.41
N MET A 99 -1.97 -11.20 3.33
CA MET A 99 -2.16 -11.93 2.07
C MET A 99 -0.83 -12.27 1.40
N SER A 100 0.14 -11.34 1.39
CA SER A 100 1.48 -11.60 0.86
C SER A 100 2.23 -12.65 1.68
N ALA A 101 2.14 -12.60 3.01
CA ALA A 101 2.71 -13.62 3.88
C ALA A 101 2.07 -14.99 3.65
N PHE A 102 0.75 -15.04 3.48
CA PHE A 102 0.04 -16.28 3.15
C PHE A 102 0.54 -16.90 1.84
N VAL A 103 0.67 -16.09 0.78
CA VAL A 103 1.19 -16.57 -0.52
C VAL A 103 2.62 -17.08 -0.39
N ALA A 104 3.48 -16.37 0.34
CA ALA A 104 4.87 -16.78 0.57
C ALA A 104 4.96 -18.11 1.34
N LEU A 105 4.15 -18.28 2.39
CA LEU A 105 4.07 -19.52 3.15
C LEU A 105 3.53 -20.67 2.31
N ALA A 106 2.46 -20.45 1.53
CA ALA A 106 1.90 -21.46 0.64
C ALA A 106 2.92 -21.91 -0.42
N ALA A 107 3.63 -20.96 -1.05
CA ALA A 107 4.68 -21.25 -2.01
C ALA A 107 5.84 -22.04 -1.37
N GLY A 108 6.25 -21.65 -0.16
CA GLY A 108 7.25 -22.40 0.62
C GLY A 108 6.82 -23.84 0.93
N LEU A 109 5.56 -24.03 1.33
CA LEU A 109 5.01 -25.38 1.56
C LEU A 109 5.01 -26.22 0.27
N VAL A 110 4.63 -25.63 -0.86
CA VAL A 110 4.67 -26.33 -2.16
C VAL A 110 6.10 -26.72 -2.55
N SER A 111 7.08 -25.86 -2.27
CA SER A 111 8.49 -26.11 -2.62
C SER A 111 9.12 -27.30 -1.88
N ILE A 112 8.57 -27.73 -0.75
CA ILE A 112 9.07 -28.90 0.01
C ILE A 112 8.35 -30.19 -0.36
N LEU A 113 7.36 -30.17 -1.26
CA LEU A 113 6.71 -31.39 -1.74
C LEU A 113 7.66 -32.20 -2.62
N PRO A 114 7.59 -33.55 -2.59
CA PRO A 114 8.43 -34.40 -3.42
C PRO A 114 8.30 -34.05 -4.91
N ALA A 115 9.43 -33.94 -5.59
CA ALA A 115 9.45 -33.71 -7.03
C ALA A 115 8.86 -34.93 -7.79
N PRO A 116 8.22 -34.72 -8.96
CA PRO A 116 7.75 -35.82 -9.80
C PRO A 116 8.91 -36.70 -10.29
N ILE A 117 8.60 -37.95 -10.61
CA ILE A 117 9.59 -38.89 -11.15
C ILE A 117 9.88 -38.60 -12.63
N ASP A 118 8.92 -38.06 -13.32
CA ASP A 118 9.01 -37.71 -14.75
C ASP A 118 9.98 -36.52 -14.97
N PRO A 119 11.01 -36.66 -15.85
CA PRO A 119 12.06 -35.65 -16.01
C PRO A 119 11.57 -34.26 -16.45
N GLU A 120 10.52 -34.19 -17.28
CA GLU A 120 9.99 -32.91 -17.76
C GLU A 120 9.33 -32.13 -16.60
N ASN A 121 8.53 -32.84 -15.81
CA ASN A 121 7.87 -32.21 -14.64
C ASN A 121 8.85 -31.97 -13.49
N GLN A 122 9.93 -32.76 -13.39
CA GLN A 122 11.02 -32.49 -12.45
C GLN A 122 11.71 -31.16 -12.75
N ALA A 123 12.01 -30.86 -14.02
CA ALA A 123 12.60 -29.58 -14.43
C ALA A 123 11.68 -28.39 -14.10
N VAL A 124 10.36 -28.56 -14.19
CA VAL A 124 9.39 -27.53 -13.77
C VAL A 124 9.42 -27.34 -12.26
N ALA A 125 9.45 -28.43 -11.48
CA ALA A 125 9.54 -28.39 -10.02
C ALA A 125 10.84 -27.72 -9.56
N ASP A 126 11.97 -28.03 -10.19
CA ASP A 126 13.28 -27.40 -9.90
C ASP A 126 13.27 -25.90 -10.19
N SER A 127 12.65 -25.50 -11.31
CA SER A 127 12.49 -24.08 -11.67
C SER A 127 11.61 -23.36 -10.66
N PHE A 128 10.50 -23.98 -10.24
CA PHE A 128 9.64 -23.45 -9.19
C PHE A 128 10.39 -23.32 -7.87
N ASN A 129 11.09 -24.37 -7.44
CA ASN A 129 11.86 -24.36 -6.19
C ASN A 129 13.00 -23.34 -6.22
N HIS A 130 13.64 -23.15 -7.38
CA HIS A 130 14.65 -22.10 -7.54
C HIS A 130 14.05 -20.71 -7.37
N LEU A 131 12.91 -20.42 -7.98
CA LEU A 131 12.24 -19.13 -7.87
C LEU A 131 11.68 -18.88 -6.45
N PHE A 132 11.01 -19.87 -5.88
CA PHE A 132 10.32 -19.71 -4.60
C PHE A 132 11.16 -20.12 -3.38
N GLY A 133 12.20 -20.93 -3.55
CA GLY A 133 13.15 -21.29 -2.49
C GLY A 133 14.12 -20.15 -2.12
N LEU A 134 14.41 -19.23 -3.05
CA LEU A 134 15.17 -18.01 -2.76
C LEU A 134 14.35 -16.97 -1.99
N ILE A 135 13.06 -17.17 -1.88
CA ILE A 135 12.07 -16.18 -1.46
C ILE A 135 11.94 -15.98 0.06
N PRO A 136 12.21 -16.90 1.00
CA PRO A 136 11.94 -16.60 2.40
C PRO A 136 12.62 -15.33 2.89
N ARG A 137 13.90 -15.14 2.55
CA ARG A 137 14.67 -13.96 2.94
C ARG A 137 14.20 -12.69 2.22
N THR A 138 14.04 -12.76 0.90
CA THR A 138 13.62 -11.60 0.10
C THR A 138 12.17 -11.22 0.39
N THR A 139 11.28 -12.20 0.60
CA THR A 139 9.89 -11.94 0.98
C THR A 139 9.79 -11.34 2.38
N ALA A 140 10.50 -11.88 3.36
CA ALA A 140 10.52 -11.31 4.71
C ALA A 140 11.07 -9.87 4.69
N ALA A 141 12.16 -9.63 3.95
CA ALA A 141 12.71 -8.30 3.77
C ALA A 141 11.71 -7.35 3.08
N SER A 142 11.04 -7.82 2.02
CA SER A 142 10.01 -7.06 1.29
C SER A 142 8.82 -6.72 2.17
N LEU A 143 8.32 -7.67 2.96
CA LEU A 143 7.17 -7.45 3.83
C LEU A 143 7.49 -6.42 4.92
N LEU A 144 8.66 -6.53 5.57
CA LEU A 144 9.09 -5.58 6.60
C LEU A 144 9.31 -4.18 6.02
N ALA A 145 10.02 -4.08 4.90
CA ALA A 145 10.28 -2.83 4.21
C ALA A 145 8.99 -2.15 3.76
N PHE A 146 8.09 -2.92 3.14
CA PHE A 146 6.81 -2.42 2.65
C PHE A 146 5.90 -1.87 3.76
N ILE A 147 5.79 -2.55 4.92
CA ILE A 147 5.00 -2.05 6.05
C ILE A 147 5.55 -0.71 6.53
N LEU A 148 6.87 -0.60 6.70
CA LEU A 148 7.50 0.62 7.18
C LEU A 148 7.39 1.73 6.14
N GLY A 149 7.66 1.45 4.86
CA GLY A 149 7.53 2.39 3.76
C GLY A 149 6.10 2.91 3.60
N SER A 150 5.11 2.02 3.58
CA SER A 150 3.70 2.39 3.47
C SER A 150 3.19 3.14 4.69
N HIS A 151 3.67 2.77 5.89
CA HIS A 151 3.36 3.54 7.11
C HIS A 151 3.90 4.97 7.02
N MET A 152 5.17 5.13 6.63
CA MET A 152 5.81 6.44 6.48
C MET A 152 5.09 7.28 5.42
N ASN A 153 4.76 6.70 4.27
CA ASN A 153 3.97 7.35 3.23
C ASN A 153 2.62 7.84 3.78
N ALA A 154 1.83 6.96 4.36
CA ALA A 154 0.51 7.31 4.89
C ALA A 154 0.58 8.34 6.04
N TRP A 155 1.58 8.23 6.91
CA TRP A 155 1.81 9.19 8.00
C TRP A 155 2.14 10.59 7.47
N VAL A 156 3.09 10.68 6.54
CA VAL A 156 3.52 11.96 5.96
C VAL A 156 2.36 12.59 5.18
N LEU A 157 1.67 11.82 4.34
CA LEU A 157 0.53 12.32 3.55
C LEU A 157 -0.59 12.86 4.43
N SER A 158 -0.98 12.12 5.47
CA SER A 158 -2.01 12.53 6.42
C SER A 158 -1.57 13.76 7.24
N SER A 159 -0.35 13.77 7.77
CA SER A 159 0.19 14.91 8.53
C SER A 159 0.26 16.19 7.68
N MET A 160 0.73 16.08 6.44
CA MET A 160 0.76 17.18 5.49
C MET A 160 -0.64 17.66 5.11
N LYS A 161 -1.64 16.75 5.02
CA LYS A 161 -3.03 17.13 4.76
C LYS A 161 -3.58 18.04 5.83
N ILE A 162 -3.30 17.75 7.11
CA ILE A 162 -3.69 18.60 8.23
C ILE A 162 -3.00 19.95 8.13
N ALA A 163 -1.67 19.98 7.97
CA ALA A 163 -0.86 21.20 7.89
C ALA A 163 -1.27 22.11 6.73
N THR A 164 -1.64 21.56 5.58
CA THR A 164 -2.06 22.30 4.38
C THR A 164 -3.56 22.57 4.33
N LYS A 165 -4.32 22.16 5.34
CA LYS A 165 -5.81 22.26 5.37
C LYS A 165 -6.44 21.62 4.12
N GLY A 166 -5.92 20.47 3.70
CA GLY A 166 -6.38 19.71 2.54
C GLY A 166 -5.94 20.21 1.17
N LYS A 167 -5.22 21.35 1.09
CA LYS A 167 -4.78 21.91 -0.19
C LYS A 167 -3.55 21.18 -0.75
N GLY A 168 -3.38 21.24 -2.07
CA GLY A 168 -2.15 20.80 -2.74
C GLY A 168 -1.90 19.28 -2.63
N PHE A 169 -2.90 18.44 -2.88
CA PHE A 169 -2.77 16.97 -2.82
C PHE A 169 -1.56 16.47 -3.61
N GLY A 170 -1.37 16.95 -4.85
CA GLY A 170 -0.30 16.45 -5.72
C GLY A 170 1.10 16.58 -5.11
N TRP A 171 1.44 17.74 -4.60
CA TRP A 171 2.74 17.98 -3.95
C TRP A 171 2.88 17.09 -2.69
N ARG A 172 1.81 16.93 -1.90
CA ARG A 172 1.81 16.07 -0.70
C ARG A 172 2.02 14.61 -1.05
N ALA A 173 1.38 14.13 -2.11
CA ALA A 173 1.56 12.78 -2.62
C ALA A 173 3.02 12.51 -2.99
N VAL A 174 3.63 13.38 -3.81
CA VAL A 174 5.04 13.22 -4.21
C VAL A 174 5.98 13.17 -3.00
N VAL A 175 5.82 14.10 -2.04
CA VAL A 175 6.70 14.12 -0.86
C VAL A 175 6.49 12.88 0.02
N SER A 176 5.26 12.47 0.25
CA SER A 176 4.98 11.28 1.05
C SER A 176 5.51 10.01 0.41
N SER A 177 5.41 9.89 -0.92
CA SER A 177 5.95 8.74 -1.63
C SER A 177 7.46 8.70 -1.64
N ILE A 178 8.15 9.83 -1.83
CA ILE A 178 9.62 9.86 -1.71
C ILE A 178 10.05 9.34 -0.33
N VAL A 179 9.41 9.79 0.74
CA VAL A 179 9.72 9.34 2.10
C VAL A 179 9.40 7.86 2.29
N GLY A 180 8.24 7.41 1.79
CA GLY A 180 7.82 6.01 1.86
C GLY A 180 8.77 5.08 1.09
N GLU A 181 9.07 5.42 -0.17
CA GLU A 181 9.95 4.63 -1.03
C GLU A 181 11.41 4.60 -0.57
N LEU A 182 11.90 5.73 -0.05
CA LEU A 182 13.23 5.76 0.55
C LEU A 182 13.29 4.85 1.78
N SER A 183 12.29 4.92 2.65
CA SER A 183 12.19 4.07 3.84
C SER A 183 12.12 2.59 3.47
N ASP A 184 11.28 2.23 2.49
CA ASP A 184 11.18 0.87 1.94
C ASP A 184 12.53 0.40 1.39
N SER A 185 13.15 1.18 0.51
CA SER A 185 14.39 0.82 -0.19
C SER A 185 15.58 0.66 0.74
N VAL A 186 15.74 1.55 1.73
CA VAL A 186 16.85 1.50 2.71
C VAL A 186 16.74 0.26 3.60
N ILE A 187 15.55 -0.29 3.79
CA ILE A 187 15.35 -1.51 4.56
C ILE A 187 15.45 -2.74 3.68
N PHE A 188 14.74 -2.74 2.54
CA PHE A 188 14.65 -3.90 1.66
C PHE A 188 16.01 -4.33 1.10
N TYR A 189 16.73 -3.41 0.44
CA TYR A 189 17.92 -3.78 -0.31
C TYR A 189 19.05 -4.30 0.57
N PRO A 190 19.37 -3.72 1.74
CA PRO A 190 20.33 -4.31 2.66
C PRO A 190 19.87 -5.67 3.19
N LEU A 191 18.63 -5.83 3.64
CA LEU A 191 18.14 -7.11 4.16
C LEU A 191 18.13 -8.22 3.10
N ALA A 192 17.75 -7.88 1.87
CA ALA A 192 17.69 -8.84 0.77
C ALA A 192 19.07 -9.26 0.26
N PHE A 193 20.03 -8.32 0.15
CA PHE A 193 21.24 -8.49 -0.64
C PHE A 193 22.55 -8.33 0.13
N ILE A 194 22.54 -8.01 1.43
CA ILE A 194 23.79 -7.96 2.22
C ILE A 194 24.48 -9.33 2.21
N GLY A 195 25.77 -9.32 1.92
CA GLY A 195 26.57 -10.54 1.74
C GLY A 195 26.51 -11.14 0.33
N SER A 196 25.58 -10.72 -0.52
CA SER A 196 25.47 -11.18 -1.92
C SER A 196 25.99 -10.16 -2.94
N MET A 197 26.00 -8.87 -2.55
CA MET A 197 26.44 -7.76 -3.41
C MET A 197 27.29 -6.76 -2.64
N PRO A 198 28.24 -6.05 -3.33
CA PRO A 198 28.97 -4.94 -2.73
C PRO A 198 28.03 -3.82 -2.29
N PHE A 199 28.32 -3.19 -1.17
CA PHE A 199 27.48 -2.12 -0.58
C PHE A 199 27.27 -0.93 -1.57
N ARG A 200 28.29 -0.59 -2.37
CA ARG A 200 28.16 0.44 -3.41
C ARG A 200 27.08 0.09 -4.45
N THR A 201 26.97 -1.17 -4.83
CA THR A 201 25.92 -1.65 -5.75
C THR A 201 24.55 -1.52 -5.11
N ILE A 202 24.41 -1.91 -3.85
CA ILE A 202 23.15 -1.76 -3.09
C ILE A 202 22.72 -0.29 -3.06
N LEU A 203 23.64 0.62 -2.72
CA LEU A 203 23.34 2.06 -2.68
C LEU A 203 22.91 2.60 -4.05
N SER A 204 23.59 2.19 -5.11
CA SER A 204 23.23 2.57 -6.48
C SER A 204 21.82 2.10 -6.86
N ILE A 205 21.46 0.86 -6.50
CA ILE A 205 20.12 0.32 -6.75
C ILE A 205 19.08 1.14 -5.97
N ILE A 206 19.32 1.46 -4.70
CA ILE A 206 18.41 2.27 -3.88
C ILE A 206 18.12 3.60 -4.58
N VAL A 207 19.16 4.34 -4.93
CA VAL A 207 19.02 5.65 -5.60
C VAL A 207 18.26 5.53 -6.92
N THR A 208 18.61 4.54 -7.75
CA THR A 208 17.95 4.32 -9.05
C THR A 208 16.47 3.98 -8.87
N GLN A 209 16.14 3.09 -7.95
CA GLN A 209 14.74 2.67 -7.71
C GLN A 209 13.89 3.83 -7.19
N VAL A 210 14.37 4.57 -6.18
CA VAL A 210 13.65 5.73 -5.64
C VAL A 210 13.44 6.78 -6.74
N THR A 211 14.47 7.06 -7.55
CA THR A 211 14.37 8.03 -8.65
C THR A 211 13.33 7.61 -9.68
N VAL A 212 13.38 6.35 -10.16
CA VAL A 212 12.46 5.85 -11.20
C VAL A 212 11.02 5.82 -10.70
N LYS A 213 10.80 5.36 -9.47
CA LYS A 213 9.46 5.31 -8.87
C LYS A 213 8.89 6.71 -8.66
N THR A 214 9.70 7.65 -8.14
CA THR A 214 9.30 9.05 -7.99
C THR A 214 8.96 9.70 -9.33
N LEU A 215 9.77 9.46 -10.37
CA LEU A 215 9.46 9.97 -11.71
C LEU A 215 8.15 9.39 -12.25
N TYR A 216 7.91 8.10 -12.06
CA TYR A 216 6.64 7.46 -12.43
C TYR A 216 5.47 8.15 -11.74
N GLU A 217 5.58 8.41 -10.44
CA GLU A 217 4.53 9.06 -9.67
C GLU A 217 4.27 10.50 -10.15
N VAL A 218 5.32 11.28 -10.38
CA VAL A 218 5.18 12.65 -10.92
C VAL A 218 4.45 12.65 -12.26
N VAL A 219 4.74 11.68 -13.14
CA VAL A 219 4.08 11.55 -14.45
C VAL A 219 2.59 11.19 -14.28
N ILE A 220 2.27 10.27 -13.35
CA ILE A 220 0.89 9.83 -13.14
C ILE A 220 0.07 10.74 -12.23
N LEU A 221 0.72 11.70 -11.53
CA LEU A 221 0.14 12.59 -10.55
C LEU A 221 -1.15 13.32 -11.02
N PRO A 222 -1.23 13.85 -12.25
CA PRO A 222 -2.46 14.48 -12.71
C PRO A 222 -3.65 13.53 -12.70
N VAL A 223 -3.42 12.26 -13.06
CA VAL A 223 -4.45 11.21 -13.04
C VAL A 223 -4.84 10.88 -11.61
N THR A 224 -3.87 10.71 -10.72
CA THR A 224 -4.10 10.41 -9.29
C THR A 224 -4.90 11.53 -8.62
N ALA A 225 -4.55 12.79 -8.89
CA ALA A 225 -5.27 13.95 -8.35
C ALA A 225 -6.72 14.03 -8.86
N LEU A 226 -6.95 13.74 -10.14
CA LEU A 226 -8.29 13.70 -10.72
C LEU A 226 -9.13 12.58 -10.10
N VAL A 227 -8.54 11.38 -9.95
CA VAL A 227 -9.20 10.22 -9.34
C VAL A 227 -9.53 10.51 -7.88
N SER A 228 -8.61 11.07 -7.11
CA SER A 228 -8.83 11.46 -5.71
C SER A 228 -10.02 12.42 -5.57
N ARG A 229 -10.07 13.46 -6.42
CA ARG A 229 -11.16 14.43 -6.42
C ARG A 229 -12.51 13.77 -6.72
N LYS A 230 -12.59 13.00 -7.81
CA LYS A 230 -13.82 12.27 -8.19
C LYS A 230 -14.26 11.30 -7.12
N LEU A 231 -13.30 10.65 -6.45
CA LEU A 231 -13.57 9.70 -5.39
C LEU A 231 -14.17 10.38 -4.16
N LYS A 232 -13.61 11.53 -3.74
CA LYS A 232 -14.16 12.35 -2.65
C LYS A 232 -15.59 12.81 -2.96
N GLU A 233 -15.82 13.27 -4.18
CA GLU A 233 -17.17 13.71 -4.63
C GLU A 233 -18.17 12.54 -4.63
N LYS A 234 -17.78 11.36 -5.15
CA LYS A 234 -18.63 10.16 -5.24
C LYS A 234 -18.97 9.57 -3.87
N GLU A 235 -17.97 9.46 -3.00
CA GLU A 235 -18.12 8.87 -1.66
C GLU A 235 -18.70 9.87 -0.65
N GLY A 236 -18.61 11.16 -0.93
CA GLY A 236 -18.98 12.22 0.03
C GLY A 236 -18.09 12.21 1.27
N ILE A 237 -16.85 11.74 1.15
CA ILE A 237 -15.90 11.57 2.25
C ILE A 237 -14.63 12.35 1.93
N ASP A 238 -14.18 13.14 2.91
CA ASP A 238 -12.85 13.76 2.93
C ASP A 238 -12.35 13.75 4.38
N THR A 239 -11.64 12.69 4.73
CA THR A 239 -11.21 12.43 6.10
C THR A 239 -9.97 13.25 6.45
N PHE A 240 -10.02 13.93 7.60
CA PHE A 240 -8.85 14.57 8.22
C PHE A 240 -8.54 13.84 9.53
N ASP A 241 -7.30 13.43 9.69
CA ASP A 241 -6.83 12.63 10.81
C ASP A 241 -6.39 13.53 12.01
N TYR A 242 -7.29 14.39 12.50
CA TYR A 242 -7.03 15.20 13.70
C TYR A 242 -6.96 14.31 14.94
N ASP A 243 -6.00 14.60 15.82
CA ASP A 243 -5.85 13.97 17.15
C ASP A 243 -5.67 12.44 17.14
N ILE A 244 -5.21 11.87 16.03
CA ILE A 244 -4.88 10.46 15.97
C ILE A 244 -3.43 10.20 16.37
N LYS A 245 -3.20 9.03 17.00
CA LYS A 245 -1.85 8.49 17.20
C LYS A 245 -1.47 7.69 15.97
N TYR A 246 -0.44 8.14 15.23
CA TYR A 246 0.12 7.45 14.08
C TYR A 246 0.90 6.20 14.55
N ASN A 247 0.18 5.17 14.97
CA ASN A 247 0.76 3.91 15.40
C ASN A 247 0.27 2.79 14.47
N PRO A 248 1.17 2.17 13.65
CA PRO A 248 0.79 1.15 12.69
C PRO A 248 0.24 -0.14 13.32
N PHE A 249 0.52 -0.36 14.61
CA PHE A 249 0.10 -1.56 15.34
C PHE A 249 -1.20 -1.36 16.16
N LYS A 250 -1.64 -0.12 16.37
CA LYS A 250 -2.92 0.17 17.04
C LYS A 250 -4.03 0.29 16.00
N LEU A 251 -4.53 -0.83 15.56
CA LEU A 251 -5.78 -0.90 14.80
C LEU A 251 -6.94 -0.79 15.80
N GLU A 252 -7.48 0.41 16.01
CA GLU A 252 -8.67 0.59 16.86
C GLU A 252 -9.85 -0.20 16.29
N LYS A 253 -10.68 -0.75 17.21
CA LYS A 253 -11.88 -1.53 16.90
C LYS A 253 -12.86 -0.68 16.09
N GLY A 254 -13.29 -1.19 14.94
CA GLY A 254 -14.32 -0.65 14.05
C GLY A 254 -13.82 -0.46 12.62
N LEU A 255 -14.38 -1.23 11.68
CA LEU A 255 -14.43 -0.94 10.25
C LEU A 255 -15.55 0.04 10.00
#